data_aee9b56500f118ba013a9893ce498a46
#
_entry.id   aee9b56500f118ba013a9893ce498a46
#
_cell.length_a   1.000
_cell.length_b   1.000
_cell.length_c   1.000
_cell.angle_alpha   90.00
_cell.angle_beta   90.00
_cell.angle_gamma   90.00
#
_symmetry.space_group_name_H-M   'P 1'
#
loop_
_entity.id
_entity.type
_entity.pdbx_description
1 polymer ?
#
loop_
_entity_poly.entity_id
_entity_poly.type
_entity_poly.pdbx_seq_one_letter_code
_entity_poly.pdbx_strand_id
1 'polypeptide(L)'
;PVDIAKAAIADAKLKFYDVLIVDTAGRLHVDSEMMDEIKQVHATLNPIETLFTVDAMTGQDAANTAKAFNEALPLTGVILTKVDGDARGGAAVSIRQITGKPIKFLGVGEKTEALEPFHPDRVASRILGMGDVLSLIEDLERSVDREKAEKMAQKFKKGDDFTLDDFREQL
;
A
#
# COMPACT_ATOMS: atom_id res chain seq x y z
N PRO A 1 -13.28 5.19 23.09
CA PRO A 1 -12.79 4.32 22.01
C PRO A 1 -12.73 2.86 22.39
N VAL A 2 -12.25 2.52 23.62
CA VAL A 2 -12.11 1.13 24.08
C VAL A 2 -13.44 0.36 24.06
N ASP A 3 -14.52 0.98 24.54
CA ASP A 3 -15.85 0.35 24.56
C ASP A 3 -16.40 0.15 23.15
N ILE A 4 -16.14 1.09 22.24
CA ILE A 4 -16.49 0.97 20.82
C ILE A 4 -15.73 -0.22 20.21
N ALA A 5 -14.43 -0.35 20.48
CA ALA A 5 -13.62 -1.46 20.00
C ALA A 5 -14.12 -2.83 20.49
N LYS A 6 -14.50 -2.94 21.78
CA LYS A 6 -15.10 -4.16 22.34
C LYS A 6 -16.44 -4.49 21.67
N ALA A 7 -17.29 -3.49 21.49
CA ALA A 7 -18.58 -3.68 20.82
C ALA A 7 -18.41 -4.12 19.37
N ALA A 8 -17.45 -3.54 18.65
CA ALA A 8 -17.13 -3.90 17.27
C ALA A 8 -16.67 -5.36 17.14
N ILE A 9 -15.81 -5.86 18.06
CA ILE A 9 -15.41 -7.27 18.07
C ILE A 9 -16.62 -8.19 18.32
N ALA A 10 -17.49 -7.83 19.27
CA ALA A 10 -18.66 -8.63 19.58
C ALA A 10 -19.62 -8.70 18.38
N ASP A 11 -19.85 -7.57 17.73
CA ASP A 11 -20.71 -7.47 16.54
C ASP A 11 -20.11 -8.25 15.35
N ALA A 12 -18.80 -8.11 15.12
CA ALA A 12 -18.11 -8.84 14.07
C ALA A 12 -18.21 -10.36 14.24
N LYS A 13 -18.05 -10.86 15.47
CA LYS A 13 -18.21 -12.29 15.78
C LYS A 13 -19.65 -12.75 15.59
N LEU A 14 -20.63 -11.95 16.03
CA LEU A 14 -22.05 -12.27 15.90
C LEU A 14 -22.50 -12.34 14.44
N LYS A 15 -21.95 -11.46 13.59
CA LYS A 15 -22.27 -11.35 12.16
C LYS A 15 -21.37 -12.20 11.26
N PHE A 16 -20.41 -12.94 11.83
CA PHE A 16 -19.47 -13.80 11.12
C PHE A 16 -18.64 -13.03 10.06
N TYR A 17 -18.20 -11.82 10.41
CA TYR A 17 -17.26 -11.10 9.56
C TYR A 17 -15.86 -11.70 9.63
N ASP A 18 -15.23 -11.92 8.48
CA ASP A 18 -13.89 -12.48 8.39
C ASP A 18 -12.81 -11.46 8.76
N VAL A 19 -13.06 -10.17 8.51
CA VAL A 19 -12.13 -9.07 8.72
C VAL A 19 -12.80 -7.93 9.47
N LEU A 20 -12.14 -7.44 10.51
CA LEU A 20 -12.49 -6.21 11.22
C LEU A 20 -11.35 -5.22 11.10
N ILE A 21 -11.60 -4.06 10.49
CA ILE A 21 -10.66 -2.96 10.40
C ILE A 21 -11.07 -1.91 11.43
N VAL A 22 -10.12 -1.54 12.28
CA VAL A 22 -10.30 -0.49 13.28
C VAL A 22 -9.40 0.70 12.92
N ASP A 23 -10.03 1.77 12.51
CA ASP A 23 -9.36 3.04 12.24
C ASP A 23 -9.25 3.87 13.51
N THR A 24 -8.12 4.56 13.68
CA THR A 24 -7.87 5.43 14.82
C THR A 24 -7.71 6.88 14.37
N ALA A 25 -7.99 7.82 15.29
CA ALA A 25 -7.83 9.23 14.98
C ALA A 25 -6.39 9.55 14.59
N GLY A 26 -6.21 10.11 13.40
CA GLY A 26 -4.94 10.63 12.93
C GLY A 26 -4.72 12.04 13.43
N ARG A 27 -3.54 12.35 13.98
CA ARG A 27 -3.12 13.70 14.33
C ARG A 27 -1.71 13.96 13.82
N LEU A 28 -1.45 15.22 13.49
CA LEU A 28 -0.14 15.66 13.01
C LEU A 28 0.94 15.65 14.10
N HIS A 29 0.53 15.70 15.37
CA HIS A 29 1.44 15.69 16.51
C HIS A 29 1.11 14.51 17.42
N VAL A 30 2.16 13.82 17.84
CA VAL A 30 2.08 12.73 18.81
C VAL A 30 1.95 13.35 20.19
N ASP A 31 0.77 13.29 20.79
CA ASP A 31 0.56 13.66 22.19
C ASP A 31 0.46 12.40 23.08
N SER A 32 0.78 12.55 24.36
CA SER A 32 0.83 11.44 25.30
C SER A 32 -0.55 10.83 25.57
N GLU A 33 -1.60 11.64 25.61
CA GLU A 33 -2.97 11.20 25.89
C GLU A 33 -3.48 10.32 24.75
N MET A 34 -3.27 10.74 23.50
CA MET A 34 -3.62 9.96 22.33
C MET A 34 -2.86 8.63 22.28
N MET A 35 -1.56 8.65 22.60
CA MET A 35 -0.75 7.44 22.58
C MET A 35 -1.21 6.43 23.64
N ASP A 36 -1.61 6.89 24.81
CA ASP A 36 -2.14 6.01 25.86
C ASP A 36 -3.51 5.45 25.49
N GLU A 37 -4.35 6.23 24.85
CA GLU A 37 -5.63 5.77 24.31
C GLU A 37 -5.44 4.66 23.25
N ILE A 38 -4.54 4.87 22.29
CA ILE A 38 -4.24 3.88 21.24
C ILE A 38 -3.65 2.60 21.84
N LYS A 39 -2.78 2.70 22.84
CA LYS A 39 -2.26 1.53 23.56
C LYS A 39 -3.36 0.72 24.23
N GLN A 40 -4.33 1.40 24.87
CA GLN A 40 -5.48 0.75 25.51
C GLN A 40 -6.37 0.06 24.47
N VAL A 41 -6.65 0.71 23.36
CA VAL A 41 -7.40 0.12 22.24
C VAL A 41 -6.67 -1.09 21.69
N HIS A 42 -5.38 -0.97 21.43
CA HIS A 42 -4.55 -2.07 20.94
C HIS A 42 -4.56 -3.27 21.89
N ALA A 43 -4.32 -3.03 23.18
CA ALA A 43 -4.34 -4.09 24.21
C ALA A 43 -5.72 -4.79 24.30
N THR A 44 -6.80 -4.04 24.08
CA THR A 44 -8.17 -4.57 24.10
C THR A 44 -8.49 -5.41 22.87
N LEU A 45 -8.03 -4.97 21.69
CA LEU A 45 -8.29 -5.64 20.41
C LEU A 45 -7.40 -6.86 20.21
N ASN A 46 -6.16 -6.79 20.67
CA ASN A 46 -5.10 -7.75 20.38
C ASN A 46 -5.07 -8.12 18.88
N PRO A 47 -4.87 -7.13 17.99
CA PRO A 47 -5.02 -7.30 16.56
C PRO A 47 -3.93 -8.22 16.01
N ILE A 48 -4.25 -8.94 14.92
CA ILE A 48 -3.26 -9.72 14.16
C ILE A 48 -2.28 -8.80 13.45
N GLU A 49 -2.79 -7.67 12.93
CA GLU A 49 -2.02 -6.66 12.23
C GLU A 49 -2.20 -5.29 12.87
N THR A 50 -1.09 -4.61 13.09
CA THR A 50 -1.05 -3.21 13.52
C THR A 50 -0.24 -2.44 12.48
N LEU A 51 -0.96 -1.78 11.57
CA LEU A 51 -0.38 -1.09 10.42
C LEU A 51 -0.29 0.41 10.71
N PHE A 52 0.89 0.97 10.52
CA PHE A 52 1.10 2.41 10.59
C PHE A 52 0.98 3.01 9.20
N THR A 53 0.01 3.91 9.02
CA THR A 53 -0.19 4.61 7.75
C THR A 53 0.48 5.97 7.79
N VAL A 54 1.34 6.25 6.81
CA VAL A 54 2.14 7.47 6.75
C VAL A 54 2.17 8.04 5.34
N ASP A 55 2.12 9.36 5.26
CA ASP A 55 2.22 10.13 4.02
C ASP A 55 3.69 10.24 3.59
N ALA A 56 4.02 9.72 2.41
CA ALA A 56 5.38 9.75 1.85
C ALA A 56 5.89 11.18 1.58
N MET A 57 5.00 12.14 1.43
CA MET A 57 5.34 13.55 1.16
C MET A 57 5.78 14.34 2.39
N THR A 58 5.55 13.84 3.61
CA THR A 58 5.84 14.58 4.85
C THR A 58 7.32 14.51 5.28
N GLY A 59 8.15 13.78 4.54
CA GLY A 59 9.61 13.77 4.72
C GLY A 59 10.04 13.36 6.13
N GLN A 60 10.84 14.20 6.81
CA GLN A 60 11.40 13.88 8.13
C GLN A 60 10.34 13.75 9.23
N ASP A 61 9.22 14.45 9.13
CA ASP A 61 8.14 14.34 10.11
C ASP A 61 7.48 12.97 10.09
N ALA A 62 7.37 12.36 8.90
CA ALA A 62 6.94 10.97 8.77
C ALA A 62 7.84 10.02 9.57
N ALA A 63 9.15 10.22 9.46
CA ALA A 63 10.14 9.41 10.15
C ALA A 63 10.07 9.53 11.68
N ASN A 64 9.93 10.76 12.18
CA ASN A 64 9.79 11.04 13.62
C ASN A 64 8.51 10.44 14.19
N THR A 65 7.40 10.61 13.49
CA THR A 65 6.11 10.05 13.88
C THR A 65 6.15 8.52 13.86
N ALA A 66 6.71 7.91 12.81
CA ALA A 66 6.88 6.46 12.73
C ALA A 66 7.70 5.89 13.88
N LYS A 67 8.77 6.59 14.30
CA LYS A 67 9.59 6.19 15.44
C LYS A 67 8.76 6.17 16.74
N ALA A 68 8.03 7.24 17.02
CA ALA A 68 7.22 7.34 18.23
C ALA A 68 6.14 6.25 18.30
N PHE A 69 5.45 5.98 17.17
CA PHE A 69 4.47 4.88 17.11
C PHE A 69 5.11 3.51 17.26
N ASN A 70 6.28 3.28 16.65
CA ASN A 70 6.97 2.01 16.75
C ASN A 70 7.51 1.71 18.17
N GLU A 71 7.86 2.76 18.93
CA GLU A 71 8.25 2.64 20.34
C GLU A 71 7.03 2.36 21.25
N ALA A 72 5.86 2.87 20.88
CA ALA A 72 4.66 2.78 21.71
C ALA A 72 3.80 1.54 21.42
N LEU A 73 3.83 1.01 20.20
CA LEU A 73 2.99 -0.08 19.73
C LEU A 73 3.82 -1.16 19.02
N PRO A 74 3.43 -2.43 19.12
CA PRO A 74 4.05 -3.51 18.37
C PRO A 74 3.60 -3.49 16.91
N LEU A 75 4.08 -2.53 16.13
CA LEU A 75 3.75 -2.42 14.71
C LEU A 75 4.14 -3.71 13.97
N THR A 76 3.29 -4.16 13.06
CA THR A 76 3.53 -5.34 12.20
C THR A 76 3.90 -4.95 10.78
N GLY A 77 3.60 -3.72 10.37
CA GLY A 77 3.93 -3.20 9.06
C GLY A 77 3.57 -1.73 8.89
N VAL A 78 3.93 -1.21 7.74
CA VAL A 78 3.70 0.19 7.34
C VAL A 78 2.97 0.23 6.01
N ILE A 79 2.10 1.21 5.86
CA ILE A 79 1.47 1.60 4.59
C ILE A 79 2.00 3.00 4.25
N LEU A 80 2.59 3.15 3.06
CA LEU A 80 2.99 4.45 2.54
C LEU A 80 1.90 4.97 1.60
N THR A 81 1.39 6.16 1.88
CA THR A 81 0.41 6.83 1.02
C THR A 81 1.05 7.97 0.22
N LYS A 82 0.38 8.42 -0.83
CA LYS A 82 0.81 9.51 -1.72
C LYS A 82 2.16 9.25 -2.38
N VAL A 83 2.44 8.00 -2.70
CA VAL A 83 3.73 7.59 -3.30
C VAL A 83 3.85 8.07 -4.75
N ASP A 84 2.74 8.37 -5.40
CA ASP A 84 2.67 9.05 -6.69
C ASP A 84 3.36 10.41 -6.70
N GLY A 85 3.42 11.10 -5.56
CA GLY A 85 4.17 12.33 -5.35
C GLY A 85 5.64 12.13 -4.97
N ASP A 86 6.05 10.96 -4.50
CA ASP A 86 7.43 10.63 -4.13
C ASP A 86 8.19 10.01 -5.31
N ALA A 87 8.66 10.87 -6.22
CA ALA A 87 9.31 10.45 -7.46
C ALA A 87 10.55 9.54 -7.25
N ARG A 88 11.15 9.53 -6.06
CA ARG A 88 12.39 8.79 -5.77
C ARG A 88 12.22 7.64 -4.77
N GLY A 89 11.07 7.51 -4.10
CA GLY A 89 10.84 6.46 -3.10
C GLY A 89 11.71 6.58 -1.83
N GLY A 90 12.26 7.76 -1.55
CA GLY A 90 13.16 7.98 -0.40
C GLY A 90 12.47 7.77 0.95
N ALA A 91 11.18 8.07 1.04
CA ALA A 91 10.39 7.83 2.24
C ALA A 91 10.38 6.35 2.64
N ALA A 92 10.30 5.45 1.67
CA ALA A 92 10.29 4.00 1.93
C ALA A 92 11.56 3.54 2.64
N VAL A 93 12.73 4.00 2.19
CA VAL A 93 14.02 3.66 2.78
C VAL A 93 14.12 4.19 4.22
N SER A 94 13.78 5.46 4.43
CA SER A 94 13.85 6.12 5.74
C SER A 94 12.93 5.45 6.76
N ILE A 95 11.68 5.21 6.40
CA ILE A 95 10.69 4.57 7.27
C ILE A 95 11.11 3.13 7.61
N ARG A 96 11.57 2.37 6.62
CA ARG A 96 12.06 1.00 6.84
C ARG A 96 13.24 0.96 7.80
N GLN A 97 14.20 1.88 7.65
CA GLN A 97 15.38 1.96 8.51
C GLN A 97 15.01 2.34 9.95
N ILE A 98 14.10 3.30 10.13
CA ILE A 98 13.72 3.81 11.46
C ILE A 98 12.85 2.82 12.21
N THR A 99 11.86 2.24 11.57
CA THR A 99 10.91 1.34 12.23
C THR A 99 11.41 -0.11 12.30
N GLY A 100 12.27 -0.52 11.39
CA GLY A 100 12.64 -1.93 11.21
C GLY A 100 11.48 -2.80 10.70
N LYS A 101 10.29 -2.21 10.42
CA LYS A 101 9.09 -2.94 10.04
C LYS A 101 8.95 -3.01 8.52
N PRO A 102 8.36 -4.08 7.97
CA PRO A 102 8.12 -4.17 6.54
C PRO A 102 7.12 -3.14 6.09
N ILE A 103 7.36 -2.53 4.93
CA ILE A 103 6.31 -1.83 4.19
C ILE A 103 5.48 -2.92 3.52
N LYS A 104 4.17 -2.89 3.71
CA LYS A 104 3.26 -3.90 3.17
C LYS A 104 2.49 -3.41 1.94
N PHE A 105 2.09 -2.14 1.97
CA PHE A 105 1.29 -1.55 0.91
C PHE A 105 1.75 -0.15 0.55
N LEU A 106 1.47 0.23 -0.71
CA LEU A 106 1.63 1.56 -1.25
C LEU A 106 0.26 2.11 -1.67
N GLY A 107 -0.05 3.34 -1.27
CA GLY A 107 -1.19 4.10 -1.78
C GLY A 107 -0.71 5.03 -2.88
N VAL A 108 -1.10 4.74 -4.12
CA VAL A 108 -0.71 5.48 -5.32
C VAL A 108 -1.83 6.37 -5.87
N GLY A 109 -2.91 6.51 -5.13
CA GLY A 109 -4.06 7.33 -5.48
C GLY A 109 -5.16 7.28 -4.43
N GLU A 110 -6.34 7.86 -4.73
CA GLU A 110 -7.44 8.01 -3.78
C GLU A 110 -8.45 6.85 -3.78
N LYS A 111 -8.45 6.03 -4.83
CA LYS A 111 -9.39 4.92 -4.96
C LYS A 111 -8.87 3.66 -4.27
N THR A 112 -9.76 2.76 -3.92
CA THR A 112 -9.41 1.47 -3.28
C THR A 112 -8.50 0.62 -4.15
N GLU A 113 -8.65 0.68 -5.47
CA GLU A 113 -7.82 0.00 -6.45
C GLU A 113 -6.39 0.55 -6.52
N ALA A 114 -6.16 1.75 -5.98
CA ALA A 114 -4.85 2.39 -5.89
C ALA A 114 -4.05 1.98 -4.64
N LEU A 115 -4.50 0.97 -3.91
CA LEU A 115 -3.73 0.33 -2.84
C LEU A 115 -3.02 -0.90 -3.41
N GLU A 116 -1.70 -0.82 -3.52
CA GLU A 116 -0.87 -1.85 -4.12
C GLU A 116 0.01 -2.56 -3.09
N PRO A 117 0.30 -3.86 -3.25
CA PRO A 117 1.33 -4.53 -2.45
C PRO A 117 2.70 -3.87 -2.67
N PHE A 118 3.51 -3.82 -1.61
CA PHE A 118 4.86 -3.30 -1.71
C PHE A 118 5.81 -4.31 -2.36
N HIS A 119 6.42 -3.92 -3.46
CA HIS A 119 7.45 -4.71 -4.16
C HIS A 119 8.82 -4.03 -3.99
N PRO A 120 9.69 -4.50 -3.07
CA PRO A 120 10.96 -3.84 -2.76
C PRO A 120 11.89 -3.70 -3.96
N ASP A 121 11.91 -4.70 -4.84
CA ASP A 121 12.77 -4.69 -6.03
C ASP A 121 12.38 -3.58 -7.01
N ARG A 122 11.08 -3.31 -7.17
CA ARG A 122 10.57 -2.24 -8.04
C ARG A 122 10.93 -0.87 -7.48
N VAL A 123 10.75 -0.68 -6.17
CA VAL A 123 11.09 0.58 -5.50
C VAL A 123 12.59 0.81 -5.56
N ALA A 124 13.41 -0.21 -5.32
CA ALA A 124 14.85 -0.12 -5.44
C ALA A 124 15.29 0.25 -6.88
N SER A 125 14.72 -0.39 -7.89
CA SER A 125 14.99 -0.08 -9.31
C SER A 125 14.63 1.37 -9.67
N ARG A 126 13.50 1.87 -9.14
CA ARG A 126 13.08 3.27 -9.31
C ARG A 126 14.06 4.24 -8.66
N ILE A 127 14.51 3.95 -7.42
CA ILE A 127 15.51 4.77 -6.70
C ILE A 127 16.83 4.84 -7.48
N LEU A 128 17.26 3.72 -8.06
CA LEU A 128 18.48 3.60 -8.84
C LEU A 128 18.36 4.15 -10.26
N GLY A 129 17.20 4.63 -10.67
CA GLY A 129 16.96 5.14 -12.01
C GLY A 129 16.98 4.07 -13.12
N MET A 130 16.81 2.79 -12.74
CA MET A 130 16.82 1.67 -13.70
C MET A 130 15.50 1.51 -14.47
N GLY A 131 14.47 2.32 -14.15
CA GLY A 131 13.14 2.21 -14.71
C GLY A 131 12.37 1.01 -14.15
N ASP A 132 11.04 1.13 -14.16
CA ASP A 132 10.15 0.05 -13.71
C ASP A 132 9.55 -0.68 -14.93
N VAL A 133 10.38 -1.46 -15.60
CA VAL A 133 9.97 -2.25 -16.77
C VAL A 133 8.93 -3.31 -16.41
N LEU A 134 8.99 -3.84 -15.20
CA LEU A 134 8.04 -4.88 -14.73
C LEU A 134 6.65 -4.28 -14.51
N SER A 135 6.54 -3.10 -13.91
CA SER A 135 5.26 -2.40 -13.77
C SER A 135 4.64 -2.09 -15.12
N LEU A 136 5.45 -1.66 -16.09
CA LEU A 136 4.96 -1.40 -17.45
C LEU A 136 4.41 -2.68 -18.11
N ILE A 137 5.08 -3.80 -17.93
CA ILE A 137 4.62 -5.08 -18.47
C ILE A 137 3.31 -5.51 -17.80
N GLU A 138 3.18 -5.38 -16.48
CA GLU A 138 1.95 -5.74 -15.76
C GLU A 138 0.77 -4.81 -16.09
N ASP A 139 1.03 -3.51 -16.27
CA ASP A 139 -0.01 -2.57 -16.68
C ASP A 139 -0.48 -2.86 -18.12
N LEU A 140 0.44 -3.24 -18.99
CA LEU A 140 0.10 -3.71 -20.33
C LEU A 140 -0.71 -5.02 -20.26
N GLU A 141 -0.34 -5.97 -19.41
CA GLU A 141 -1.09 -7.22 -19.23
C GLU A 141 -2.49 -6.98 -18.63
N ARG A 142 -2.65 -6.00 -17.75
CA ARG A 142 -3.96 -5.61 -17.19
C ARG A 142 -4.83 -4.83 -18.17
N SER A 143 -4.23 -4.02 -19.03
CA SER A 143 -4.94 -3.19 -20.00
C SER A 143 -5.31 -3.93 -21.29
N VAL A 144 -4.61 -5.00 -21.60
CA VAL A 144 -4.89 -5.81 -22.79
C VAL A 144 -6.03 -6.77 -22.47
N ASP A 145 -7.16 -6.54 -23.15
CA ASP A 145 -8.29 -7.48 -23.16
C ASP A 145 -7.78 -8.87 -23.57
N ARG A 146 -7.93 -9.86 -22.70
CA ARG A 146 -7.38 -11.22 -22.90
C ARG A 146 -7.73 -11.82 -24.27
N GLU A 147 -8.94 -11.52 -24.78
CA GLU A 147 -9.35 -11.95 -26.12
C GLU A 147 -8.54 -11.27 -27.25
N LYS A 148 -8.15 -10.01 -27.07
CA LYS A 148 -7.31 -9.30 -28.05
C LYS A 148 -5.88 -9.82 -28.04
N ALA A 149 -5.34 -10.11 -26.86
CA ALA A 149 -3.99 -10.71 -26.71
C ALA A 149 -3.92 -12.11 -27.34
N GLU A 150 -4.93 -12.95 -27.14
CA GLU A 150 -5.00 -14.28 -27.77
C GLU A 150 -5.13 -14.20 -29.29
N LYS A 151 -5.93 -13.29 -29.82
CA LYS A 151 -6.03 -13.05 -31.27
C LYS A 151 -4.72 -12.58 -31.88
N MET A 152 -4.00 -11.67 -31.19
CA MET A 152 -2.66 -11.24 -31.61
C MET A 152 -1.64 -12.39 -31.57
N ALA A 153 -1.59 -13.13 -30.47
CA ALA A 153 -0.68 -14.29 -30.36
C ALA A 153 -0.94 -15.35 -31.44
N GLN A 154 -2.20 -15.53 -31.84
CA GLN A 154 -2.55 -16.43 -32.94
C GLN A 154 -2.12 -15.89 -34.32
N LYS A 155 -2.26 -14.57 -34.57
CA LYS A 155 -1.76 -13.92 -35.79
C LYS A 155 -0.23 -14.04 -35.89
N PHE A 156 0.50 -13.78 -34.81
CA PHE A 156 1.95 -13.97 -34.77
C PHE A 156 2.39 -15.40 -35.05
N LYS A 157 1.70 -16.40 -34.49
CA LYS A 157 1.99 -17.83 -34.74
C LYS A 157 1.72 -18.28 -36.19
N LYS A 158 0.81 -17.59 -36.89
CA LYS A 158 0.45 -17.91 -38.28
C LYS A 158 1.34 -17.19 -39.31
N GLY A 159 2.19 -16.25 -38.87
CA GLY A 159 3.08 -15.50 -39.78
C GLY A 159 2.35 -14.49 -40.66
N ASP A 160 1.15 -14.06 -40.24
CA ASP A 160 0.39 -13.04 -40.97
C ASP A 160 0.99 -11.65 -40.74
N ASP A 161 1.07 -10.83 -41.79
CA ASP A 161 1.64 -9.48 -41.74
C ASP A 161 0.78 -8.57 -40.83
N PHE A 162 1.45 -7.79 -40.02
CA PHE A 162 0.85 -6.79 -39.12
C PHE A 162 0.34 -5.61 -39.95
N THR A 163 -0.97 -5.38 -39.95
CA THR A 163 -1.57 -4.33 -40.77
C THR A 163 -1.68 -3.00 -40.00
N LEU A 164 -1.79 -1.88 -40.71
CA LEU A 164 -2.04 -0.55 -40.12
C LEU A 164 -3.37 -0.48 -39.34
N ASP A 165 -4.35 -1.31 -39.68
CA ASP A 165 -5.60 -1.39 -38.95
C ASP A 165 -5.43 -2.09 -37.59
N ASP A 166 -4.55 -3.07 -37.47
CA ASP A 166 -4.19 -3.69 -36.17
C ASP A 166 -3.54 -2.67 -35.24
N PHE A 167 -2.79 -1.70 -35.78
CA PHE A 167 -2.17 -0.63 -35.01
C PHE A 167 -3.18 0.45 -34.56
N ARG A 168 -4.20 0.69 -35.39
CA ARG A 168 -5.26 1.69 -35.12
C ARG A 168 -6.24 1.24 -34.05
N GLU A 169 -6.44 -0.07 -33.85
CA GLU A 169 -7.27 -0.63 -32.77
C GLU A 169 -6.57 -0.60 -31.39
N GLN A 170 -5.29 -0.23 -31.34
CA GLN A 170 -4.50 -0.12 -30.10
C GLN A 170 -4.43 1.30 -29.54
N LEU A 171 -4.88 2.30 -30.26
CA LEU A 171 -4.95 3.69 -29.82
C LEU A 171 -6.36 4.02 -29.30
#